data_0618001a6ccc24807affecf83bceb656
#
_entry.id   0618001a6ccc24807affecf83bceb656
#
_cell.length_a   1.000
_cell.length_b   1.000
_cell.length_c   1.000
_cell.angle_alpha   90.00
_cell.angle_beta   90.00
_cell.angle_gamma   90.00
#
_symmetry.space_group_name_H-M   'P 1'
#
loop_
_entity.id
_entity.type
_entity.pdbx_description
1 polymer ?
#
loop_
_entity_poly.entity_id
_entity_poly.type
_entity_poly.pdbx_seq_one_letter_code
_entity_poly.pdbx_strand_id
1 'polypeptide(L)'
;MTALAAAAVPAIAAPPPKAKVEIAYEEFTLPNGLRVIVHTDRKAPIVAVNVWYHVGSKDEPRGRSGFAHLFEHLMFQRSENHPGEYFEPFELAGATDQNGTTNTDRTNYFENVPTTALDMALWMESDRMGHLLGAIDQPTLDEQRGVVQNEKRQGENQPYGQVWDVLGAAMYPKGHPYHHSTIGSMNDLNAAALEDVKTWFKTWYGPNNAV
;
A
#
# COMPACT_ATOMS: atom_id res chain seq x y z
N MET A 1 -52.19 -59.64 0.13
CA MET A 1 -50.99 -59.27 -0.67
C MET A 1 -50.85 -57.76 -0.65
N THR A 2 -49.91 -57.29 0.18
CA THR A 2 -49.65 -55.85 0.39
C THR A 2 -48.41 -55.48 -0.43
N ALA A 3 -48.56 -54.67 -1.44
CA ALA A 3 -47.46 -54.18 -2.29
C ALA A 3 -46.71 -53.05 -1.56
N LEU A 4 -45.41 -53.25 -1.27
CA LEU A 4 -44.51 -52.18 -0.79
C LEU A 4 -44.11 -51.31 -1.99
N ALA A 5 -44.50 -50.02 -1.99
CA ALA A 5 -44.01 -49.06 -2.95
C ALA A 5 -42.63 -48.54 -2.46
N ALA A 6 -41.55 -48.83 -3.19
CA ALA A 6 -40.23 -48.28 -2.95
C ALA A 6 -40.21 -46.84 -3.46
N ALA A 7 -40.03 -45.83 -2.55
CA ALA A 7 -39.81 -44.43 -2.91
C ALA A 7 -38.37 -44.30 -3.41
N ALA A 8 -38.20 -43.84 -4.66
CA ALA A 8 -36.90 -43.50 -5.20
C ALA A 8 -36.41 -42.17 -4.58
N VAL A 9 -35.28 -42.19 -3.89
CA VAL A 9 -34.59 -40.99 -3.38
C VAL A 9 -33.93 -40.29 -4.56
N PRO A 10 -34.18 -38.99 -4.81
CA PRO A 10 -33.54 -38.28 -5.89
C PRO A 10 -32.02 -38.18 -5.62
N ALA A 11 -31.20 -38.61 -6.58
CA ALA A 11 -29.78 -38.46 -6.52
C ALA A 11 -29.41 -36.96 -6.58
N ILE A 12 -28.80 -36.46 -5.52
CA ILE A 12 -28.22 -35.10 -5.51
C ILE A 12 -27.08 -35.10 -6.52
N ALA A 13 -27.20 -34.37 -7.61
CA ALA A 13 -26.13 -34.20 -8.59
C ALA A 13 -24.90 -33.60 -7.90
N ALA A 14 -23.74 -34.19 -8.16
CA ALA A 14 -22.47 -33.64 -7.65
C ALA A 14 -22.29 -32.19 -8.16
N PRO A 15 -21.81 -31.25 -7.33
CA PRO A 15 -21.54 -29.86 -7.77
C PRO A 15 -20.56 -29.90 -8.95
N PRO A 16 -20.74 -29.02 -9.96
CA PRO A 16 -19.82 -28.96 -11.07
C PRO A 16 -18.39 -28.67 -10.57
N PRO A 17 -17.35 -29.22 -11.23
CA PRO A 17 -15.97 -28.96 -10.85
C PRO A 17 -15.72 -27.44 -10.88
N LYS A 18 -15.10 -26.91 -9.81
CA LYS A 18 -14.72 -25.51 -9.75
C LYS A 18 -13.75 -25.24 -10.91
N ALA A 19 -14.07 -24.26 -11.76
CA ALA A 19 -13.17 -23.83 -12.80
C ALA A 19 -11.88 -23.33 -12.15
N LYS A 20 -10.72 -23.89 -12.55
CA LYS A 20 -9.41 -23.41 -12.10
C LYS A 20 -9.12 -22.13 -12.88
N VAL A 21 -9.07 -21.01 -12.19
CA VAL A 21 -8.64 -19.75 -12.78
C VAL A 21 -7.09 -19.79 -12.81
N GLU A 22 -6.54 -19.74 -14.01
CA GLU A 22 -5.09 -19.61 -14.23
C GLU A 22 -4.82 -18.22 -14.83
N ILE A 23 -3.99 -17.43 -14.14
CA ILE A 23 -3.53 -16.12 -14.59
C ILE A 23 -2.07 -16.30 -15.04
N ALA A 24 -1.83 -16.23 -16.35
CA ALA A 24 -0.48 -16.28 -16.88
C ALA A 24 0.26 -14.98 -16.57
N TYR A 25 1.48 -15.05 -16.09
CA TYR A 25 2.33 -13.90 -15.83
C TYR A 25 3.79 -14.24 -16.15
N GLU A 26 4.58 -13.21 -16.37
CA GLU A 26 6.04 -13.28 -16.46
C GLU A 26 6.63 -12.69 -15.18
N GLU A 27 7.71 -13.28 -14.68
CA GLU A 27 8.41 -12.80 -13.49
C GLU A 27 9.91 -12.78 -13.76
N PHE A 28 10.57 -11.68 -13.40
CA PHE A 28 12.02 -11.54 -13.49
C PHE A 28 12.54 -10.56 -12.44
N THR A 29 13.85 -10.58 -12.20
CA THR A 29 14.51 -9.67 -11.25
C THR A 29 15.52 -8.82 -12.01
N LEU A 30 15.48 -7.51 -11.79
CA LEU A 30 16.45 -6.57 -12.35
C LEU A 30 17.79 -6.65 -11.61
N PRO A 31 18.90 -6.19 -12.22
CA PRO A 31 20.23 -6.23 -11.59
C PRO A 31 20.32 -5.52 -10.24
N ASN A 32 19.47 -4.53 -9.98
CA ASN A 32 19.37 -3.80 -8.72
C ASN A 32 18.54 -4.51 -7.62
N GLY A 33 18.01 -5.70 -7.92
CA GLY A 33 17.23 -6.51 -7.00
C GLY A 33 15.71 -6.30 -7.08
N LEU A 34 15.21 -5.37 -7.91
CA LEU A 34 13.78 -5.18 -8.08
C LEU A 34 13.16 -6.39 -8.78
N ARG A 35 12.20 -7.01 -8.12
CA ARG A 35 11.38 -8.09 -8.67
C ARG A 35 10.25 -7.48 -9.49
N VAL A 36 10.03 -7.99 -10.70
CA VAL A 36 9.00 -7.48 -11.61
C VAL A 36 8.06 -8.62 -11.98
N ILE A 37 6.77 -8.38 -11.89
CA ILE A 37 5.71 -9.31 -12.30
C ILE A 37 4.87 -8.62 -13.36
N VAL A 38 4.71 -9.26 -14.52
CA VAL A 38 3.94 -8.73 -15.65
C VAL A 38 2.85 -9.71 -16.04
N HIS A 39 1.60 -9.26 -15.95
CA HIS A 39 0.45 -9.94 -16.52
C HIS A 39 -0.08 -9.15 -17.71
N THR A 40 -0.15 -9.78 -18.89
CA THR A 40 -0.61 -9.14 -20.10
C THR A 40 -2.07 -9.50 -20.40
N ASP A 41 -2.97 -8.50 -20.29
CA ASP A 41 -4.34 -8.56 -20.83
C ASP A 41 -4.56 -7.37 -21.77
N ARG A 42 -4.80 -7.65 -23.05
CA ARG A 42 -4.94 -6.64 -24.12
C ARG A 42 -6.38 -6.23 -24.42
N LYS A 43 -7.32 -6.48 -23.50
CA LYS A 43 -8.74 -6.15 -23.70
C LYS A 43 -9.02 -4.65 -23.58
N ALA A 44 -8.18 -3.89 -22.89
CA ALA A 44 -8.30 -2.45 -22.75
C ALA A 44 -6.93 -1.77 -22.95
N PRO A 45 -6.85 -0.53 -23.45
CA PRO A 45 -5.61 0.20 -23.67
C PRO A 45 -5.14 0.90 -22.38
N ILE A 46 -5.15 0.20 -21.25
CA ILE A 46 -4.73 0.68 -19.94
C ILE A 46 -3.72 -0.27 -19.32
N VAL A 47 -2.86 0.26 -18.45
CA VAL A 47 -1.91 -0.51 -17.64
C VAL A 47 -2.08 -0.11 -16.19
N ALA A 48 -2.20 -1.09 -15.30
CA ALA A 48 -2.07 -0.89 -13.87
C ALA A 48 -0.58 -1.04 -13.50
N VAL A 49 -0.01 0.00 -12.92
CA VAL A 49 1.31 -0.04 -12.29
C VAL A 49 1.11 -0.10 -10.79
N ASN A 50 1.81 -0.99 -10.10
CA ASN A 50 1.70 -1.13 -8.65
C ASN A 50 3.06 -1.51 -8.08
N VAL A 51 3.63 -0.62 -7.29
CA VAL A 51 4.89 -0.86 -6.58
C VAL A 51 4.58 -1.19 -5.13
N TRP A 52 4.99 -2.36 -4.71
CA TRP A 52 4.73 -2.93 -3.39
C TRP A 52 6.02 -3.05 -2.60
N TYR A 53 6.15 -2.29 -1.51
CA TYR A 53 7.27 -2.35 -0.57
C TYR A 53 6.92 -3.25 0.59
N HIS A 54 7.83 -4.14 0.96
CA HIS A 54 7.68 -5.04 2.09
C HIS A 54 8.07 -4.33 3.40
N VAL A 55 7.30 -3.31 3.74
CA VAL A 55 7.42 -2.50 4.96
C VAL A 55 6.06 -1.97 5.36
N GLY A 56 5.73 -2.04 6.64
CA GLY A 56 4.48 -1.56 7.20
C GLY A 56 4.62 -1.15 8.65
N SER A 57 3.51 -0.96 9.35
CA SER A 57 3.55 -0.48 10.74
C SER A 57 4.21 -1.45 11.72
N LYS A 58 4.35 -2.75 11.37
CA LYS A 58 5.10 -3.71 12.18
C LYS A 58 6.58 -3.40 12.31
N ASP A 59 7.13 -2.69 11.32
CA ASP A 59 8.56 -2.38 11.20
C ASP A 59 8.94 -1.07 11.90
N GLU A 60 7.96 -0.38 12.48
CA GLU A 60 8.13 0.90 13.15
C GLU A 60 8.96 0.77 14.43
N PRO A 61 9.96 1.64 14.63
CA PRO A 61 10.70 1.69 15.89
C PRO A 61 9.77 2.07 17.05
N ARG A 62 10.11 1.65 18.26
CA ARG A 62 9.38 2.05 19.46
C ARG A 62 9.33 3.56 19.61
N GLY A 63 8.15 4.11 19.89
CA GLY A 63 7.92 5.55 20.00
C GLY A 63 7.86 6.26 18.66
N ARG A 64 7.57 5.52 17.60
CA ARG A 64 7.40 6.01 16.22
C ARG A 64 6.18 5.39 15.53
N SER A 65 5.14 5.03 16.29
CA SER A 65 3.90 4.47 15.70
C SER A 65 3.21 5.50 14.79
N GLY A 66 2.71 5.04 13.64
CA GLY A 66 2.14 5.88 12.58
C GLY A 66 3.16 6.38 11.56
N PHE A 67 4.44 6.01 11.72
CA PHE A 67 5.50 6.51 10.86
C PHE A 67 5.45 5.90 9.45
N ALA A 68 5.07 4.64 9.32
CA ALA A 68 4.90 3.99 8.02
C ALA A 68 3.81 4.68 7.17
N HIS A 69 2.70 5.06 7.79
CA HIS A 69 1.62 5.80 7.14
C HIS A 69 2.02 7.26 6.84
N LEU A 70 2.68 7.95 7.76
CA LEU A 70 3.25 9.27 7.49
C LEU A 70 4.22 9.23 6.31
N PHE A 71 5.01 8.16 6.20
CA PHE A 71 5.94 8.01 5.09
C PHE A 71 5.21 7.74 3.76
N GLU A 72 4.07 7.04 3.75
CA GLU A 72 3.20 6.93 2.57
C GLU A 72 2.83 8.33 2.03
N HIS A 73 2.41 9.25 2.91
CA HIS A 73 2.10 10.63 2.53
C HIS A 73 3.31 11.38 1.96
N LEU A 74 4.50 11.17 2.54
CA LEU A 74 5.74 11.79 2.04
C LEU A 74 6.11 11.29 0.63
N MET A 75 5.75 10.07 0.27
CA MET A 75 6.02 9.51 -1.05
C MET A 75 5.18 10.15 -2.17
N PHE A 76 4.14 10.92 -1.85
CA PHE A 76 3.36 11.70 -2.80
C PHE A 76 3.84 13.15 -2.93
N GLN A 77 4.93 13.48 -2.27
CA GLN A 77 5.52 14.80 -2.37
C GLN A 77 6.49 14.87 -3.56
N ARG A 78 7.06 16.07 -3.79
CA ARG A 78 8.08 16.30 -4.81
C ARG A 78 9.29 15.37 -4.65
N SER A 79 9.96 15.12 -5.77
CA SER A 79 11.28 14.50 -5.80
C SER A 79 12.37 15.49 -6.26
N GLU A 80 13.62 15.07 -6.28
CA GLU A 80 14.73 15.90 -6.78
C GLU A 80 14.57 16.27 -8.26
N ASN A 81 13.99 15.38 -9.07
CA ASN A 81 13.85 15.58 -10.51
C ASN A 81 12.43 16.00 -10.91
N HIS A 82 11.45 15.90 -10.00
CA HIS A 82 10.09 16.35 -10.20
C HIS A 82 9.66 17.28 -9.03
N PRO A 83 9.80 18.59 -9.17
CA PRO A 83 9.52 19.56 -8.10
C PRO A 83 8.03 19.86 -7.91
N GLY A 84 7.15 19.38 -8.81
CA GLY A 84 5.71 19.52 -8.74
C GLY A 84 5.02 18.49 -7.84
N GLU A 85 3.70 18.55 -7.80
CA GLU A 85 2.89 17.54 -7.13
C GLU A 85 2.97 16.20 -7.88
N TYR A 86 3.10 15.12 -7.12
CA TYR A 86 3.30 13.78 -7.70
C TYR A 86 2.17 13.35 -8.64
N PHE A 87 0.93 13.69 -8.33
CA PHE A 87 -0.24 13.27 -9.11
C PHE A 87 -0.47 14.10 -10.39
N GLU A 88 0.06 15.31 -10.49
CA GLU A 88 -0.20 16.20 -11.63
C GLU A 88 0.10 15.58 -13.00
N PRO A 89 1.26 14.94 -13.25
CA PRO A 89 1.53 14.29 -14.54
C PRO A 89 0.56 13.14 -14.84
N PHE A 90 0.14 12.41 -13.82
CA PHE A 90 -0.81 11.32 -13.95
C PHE A 90 -2.22 11.80 -14.32
N GLU A 91 -2.68 12.87 -13.69
CA GLU A 91 -3.96 13.50 -13.99
C GLU A 91 -3.98 14.04 -15.42
N LEU A 92 -2.92 14.74 -15.85
CA LEU A 92 -2.78 15.25 -17.22
C LEU A 92 -2.73 14.10 -18.25
N ALA A 93 -2.20 12.95 -17.90
CA ALA A 93 -2.17 11.76 -18.76
C ALA A 93 -3.49 11.00 -18.79
N GLY A 94 -4.46 11.35 -17.93
CA GLY A 94 -5.74 10.66 -17.81
C GLY A 94 -5.67 9.37 -16.99
N ALA A 95 -4.77 9.32 -16.01
CA ALA A 95 -4.70 8.22 -15.04
C ALA A 95 -5.95 8.15 -14.16
N THR A 96 -6.23 6.96 -13.67
CA THR A 96 -7.30 6.70 -12.70
C THR A 96 -6.78 5.85 -11.54
N ASP A 97 -7.54 5.82 -10.44
CA ASP A 97 -7.27 4.96 -9.27
C ASP A 97 -5.85 5.14 -8.68
N GLN A 98 -5.25 6.32 -8.88
CA GLN A 98 -3.94 6.64 -8.32
C GLN A 98 -4.03 6.84 -6.81
N ASN A 99 -3.25 6.05 -6.05
CA ASN A 99 -3.25 6.12 -4.58
C ASN A 99 -2.05 5.37 -3.98
N GLY A 100 -1.96 5.43 -2.64
CA GLY A 100 -1.15 4.54 -1.82
C GLY A 100 -1.97 3.92 -0.72
N THR A 101 -1.48 2.84 -0.15
CA THR A 101 -2.05 2.23 1.06
C THR A 101 -0.96 1.65 1.93
N THR A 102 -1.11 1.81 3.23
CA THR A 102 -0.24 1.19 4.24
C THR A 102 -1.06 0.32 5.17
N ASN A 103 -0.55 -0.85 5.47
CA ASN A 103 -1.07 -1.68 6.55
C ASN A 103 0.07 -2.16 7.47
N THR A 104 -0.21 -3.16 8.27
CA THR A 104 0.76 -3.71 9.22
C THR A 104 2.00 -4.29 8.53
N ASP A 105 1.87 -4.88 7.33
CA ASP A 105 2.91 -5.70 6.70
C ASP A 105 3.51 -5.09 5.45
N ARG A 106 2.81 -4.15 4.80
CA ARG A 106 3.23 -3.63 3.49
C ARG A 106 2.77 -2.18 3.29
N THR A 107 3.45 -1.50 2.36
CA THR A 107 3.04 -0.22 1.77
C THR A 107 3.10 -0.35 0.25
N ASN A 108 2.04 0.05 -0.46
CA ASN A 108 2.05 0.02 -1.91
C ASN A 108 1.50 1.31 -2.50
N TYR A 109 1.92 1.59 -3.72
CA TYR A 109 1.52 2.74 -4.53
C TYR A 109 1.07 2.23 -5.87
N PHE A 110 -0.01 2.78 -6.40
CA PHE A 110 -0.59 2.26 -7.64
C PHE A 110 -1.32 3.34 -8.42
N GLU A 111 -1.36 3.16 -9.72
CA GLU A 111 -2.11 3.96 -10.68
C GLU A 111 -2.52 3.12 -11.89
N ASN A 112 -3.65 3.48 -12.49
CA ASN A 112 -4.05 2.98 -13.79
C ASN A 112 -3.79 4.07 -14.83
N VAL A 113 -2.96 3.79 -15.82
CA VAL A 113 -2.58 4.74 -16.86
C VAL A 113 -2.96 4.23 -18.26
N PRO A 114 -3.27 5.12 -19.22
CA PRO A 114 -3.29 4.74 -20.62
C PRO A 114 -1.96 4.13 -21.03
N THR A 115 -1.95 3.16 -21.95
CA THR A 115 -0.71 2.49 -22.42
C THR A 115 0.33 3.47 -22.96
N THR A 116 -0.10 4.61 -23.48
CA THR A 116 0.78 5.70 -23.96
C THR A 116 1.52 6.45 -22.85
N ALA A 117 1.07 6.32 -21.60
CA ALA A 117 1.67 6.97 -20.44
C ALA A 117 2.49 6.00 -19.56
N LEU A 118 2.69 4.73 -20.00
CA LEU A 118 3.41 3.75 -19.21
C LEU A 118 4.85 4.18 -18.91
N ASP A 119 5.57 4.72 -19.89
CA ASP A 119 6.96 5.16 -19.70
C ASP A 119 7.05 6.29 -18.65
N MET A 120 6.08 7.22 -18.67
CA MET A 120 5.97 8.28 -17.68
C MET A 120 5.70 7.72 -16.29
N ALA A 121 4.75 6.78 -16.15
CA ALA A 121 4.43 6.16 -14.87
C ALA A 121 5.64 5.42 -14.29
N LEU A 122 6.33 4.61 -15.08
CA LEU A 122 7.55 3.91 -14.66
C LEU A 122 8.68 4.88 -14.29
N TRP A 123 8.80 6.01 -15.00
CA TRP A 123 9.77 7.05 -14.66
C TRP A 123 9.44 7.69 -13.31
N MET A 124 8.20 8.07 -13.07
CA MET A 124 7.75 8.67 -11.81
C MET A 124 7.98 7.73 -10.62
N GLU A 125 7.64 6.46 -10.78
CA GLU A 125 7.89 5.44 -9.75
C GLU A 125 9.38 5.25 -9.46
N SER A 126 10.21 5.18 -10.51
CA SER A 126 11.66 5.04 -10.35
C SER A 126 12.30 6.29 -9.74
N ASP A 127 11.80 7.47 -10.07
CA ASP A 127 12.30 8.73 -9.56
C ASP A 127 12.04 8.88 -8.06
N ARG A 128 10.82 8.68 -7.60
CA ARG A 128 10.54 8.71 -6.15
C ARG A 128 11.26 7.59 -5.40
N MET A 129 11.47 6.42 -5.99
CA MET A 129 12.25 5.34 -5.38
C MET A 129 13.73 5.73 -5.17
N GLY A 130 14.31 6.49 -6.11
CA GLY A 130 15.73 6.85 -6.08
C GLY A 130 16.04 8.25 -5.53
N HIS A 131 15.13 9.21 -5.72
CA HIS A 131 15.40 10.64 -5.59
C HIS A 131 14.43 11.42 -4.70
N LEU A 132 13.71 10.74 -3.81
CA LEU A 132 12.77 11.39 -2.89
C LEU A 132 13.48 12.23 -1.82
N LEU A 133 14.54 11.68 -1.21
CA LEU A 133 15.12 12.23 0.03
C LEU A 133 15.68 13.65 -0.11
N GLY A 134 16.26 13.99 -1.27
CA GLY A 134 16.81 15.31 -1.50
C GLY A 134 15.76 16.40 -1.59
N ALA A 135 14.50 16.03 -1.81
CA ALA A 135 13.38 16.97 -1.94
C ALA A 135 12.54 17.09 -0.65
N ILE A 136 12.69 16.19 0.32
CA ILE A 136 11.94 16.24 1.59
C ILE A 136 12.67 17.11 2.60
N ASP A 137 12.04 18.20 2.98
CA ASP A 137 12.53 19.15 3.99
C ASP A 137 11.62 19.18 5.24
N GLN A 138 12.01 19.98 6.24
CA GLN A 138 11.24 20.08 7.48
C GLN A 138 9.82 20.63 7.28
N PRO A 139 9.60 21.67 6.47
CA PRO A 139 8.25 22.14 6.16
C PRO A 139 7.35 21.05 5.58
N THR A 140 7.84 20.28 4.62
CA THR A 140 7.09 19.15 4.01
C THR A 140 6.74 18.09 5.05
N LEU A 141 7.67 17.72 5.91
CA LEU A 141 7.43 16.77 7.00
C LEU A 141 6.37 17.31 7.98
N ASP A 142 6.45 18.58 8.36
CA ASP A 142 5.51 19.19 9.32
C ASP A 142 4.11 19.29 8.73
N GLU A 143 3.99 19.60 7.45
CA GLU A 143 2.71 19.61 6.72
C GLU A 143 2.07 18.23 6.70
N GLN A 144 2.78 17.21 6.22
CA GLN A 144 2.24 15.86 6.12
C GLN A 144 1.95 15.24 7.49
N ARG A 145 2.73 15.55 8.50
CA ARG A 145 2.39 15.20 9.90
C ARG A 145 1.04 15.79 10.30
N GLY A 146 0.80 17.05 9.95
CA GLY A 146 -0.47 17.71 10.21
C GLY A 146 -1.66 17.04 9.52
N VAL A 147 -1.47 16.61 8.27
CA VAL A 147 -2.48 15.84 7.50
C VAL A 147 -2.82 14.53 8.20
N VAL A 148 -1.84 13.70 8.50
CA VAL A 148 -2.03 12.40 9.18
C VAL A 148 -2.69 12.57 10.56
N GLN A 149 -2.31 13.61 11.32
CA GLN A 149 -2.96 13.92 12.59
C GLN A 149 -4.43 14.32 12.41
N ASN A 150 -4.77 15.02 11.35
CA ASN A 150 -6.17 15.38 11.04
C ASN A 150 -6.97 14.15 10.65
N GLU A 151 -6.43 13.27 9.83
CA GLU A 151 -7.06 11.98 9.48
C GLU A 151 -7.35 11.15 10.72
N LYS A 152 -6.37 11.04 11.64
CA LYS A 152 -6.56 10.34 12.90
C LYS A 152 -7.71 10.94 13.71
N ARG A 153 -7.77 12.28 13.88
CA ARG A 153 -8.87 12.95 14.59
C ARG A 153 -10.21 12.71 13.91
N GLN A 154 -10.26 12.78 12.58
CA GLN A 154 -11.48 12.52 11.81
C GLN A 154 -11.94 11.07 11.97
N GLY A 155 -11.02 10.11 11.89
CA GLY A 155 -11.31 8.68 12.08
C GLY A 155 -11.85 8.40 13.49
N GLU A 156 -11.18 8.91 14.54
CA GLU A 156 -11.59 8.72 15.94
C GLU A 156 -12.95 9.35 16.26
N ASN A 157 -13.33 10.42 15.55
CA ASN A 157 -14.63 11.10 15.73
C ASN A 157 -15.79 10.36 15.03
N GLN A 158 -15.53 9.34 14.20
CA GLN A 158 -16.60 8.55 13.61
C GLN A 158 -17.19 7.55 14.63
N PRO A 159 -18.46 7.17 14.47
CA PRO A 159 -19.02 6.05 15.23
C PRO A 159 -18.12 4.81 15.06
N TYR A 160 -17.76 4.18 16.19
CA TYR A 160 -16.83 3.04 16.25
C TYR A 160 -15.41 3.34 15.76
N GLY A 161 -14.99 4.60 15.64
CA GLY A 161 -13.69 5.00 15.08
C GLY A 161 -12.47 4.44 15.81
N GLN A 162 -12.60 4.05 17.10
CA GLN A 162 -11.52 3.45 17.89
C GLN A 162 -11.59 1.92 17.97
N VAL A 163 -12.51 1.27 17.26
CA VAL A 163 -12.72 -0.19 17.41
C VAL A 163 -11.46 -0.99 17.07
N TRP A 164 -10.74 -0.61 16.04
CA TRP A 164 -9.54 -1.32 15.62
C TRP A 164 -8.36 -1.13 16.57
N ASP A 165 -8.21 0.03 17.17
CA ASP A 165 -7.20 0.30 18.22
C ASP A 165 -7.46 -0.56 19.45
N VAL A 166 -8.73 -0.60 19.90
CA VAL A 166 -9.13 -1.42 21.05
C VAL A 166 -8.95 -2.90 20.78
N LEU A 167 -9.35 -3.39 19.59
CA LEU A 167 -9.20 -4.78 19.21
C LEU A 167 -7.72 -5.18 19.08
N GLY A 168 -6.89 -4.37 18.42
CA GLY A 168 -5.46 -4.63 18.31
C GLY A 168 -4.78 -4.72 19.66
N ALA A 169 -5.07 -3.77 20.55
CA ALA A 169 -4.55 -3.77 21.92
C ALA A 169 -5.03 -4.96 22.77
N ALA A 170 -6.23 -5.47 22.51
CA ALA A 170 -6.80 -6.62 23.21
C ALA A 170 -6.26 -7.96 22.66
N MET A 171 -6.00 -8.07 21.36
CA MET A 171 -5.55 -9.30 20.70
C MET A 171 -4.05 -9.53 20.83
N TYR A 172 -3.24 -8.47 20.87
CA TYR A 172 -1.78 -8.58 20.88
C TYR A 172 -1.18 -7.99 22.15
N PRO A 173 -0.19 -8.67 22.78
CA PRO A 173 0.44 -8.16 23.99
C PRO A 173 1.26 -6.89 23.71
N LYS A 174 1.46 -6.08 24.76
CA LYS A 174 2.33 -4.89 24.67
C LYS A 174 3.72 -5.27 24.14
N GLY A 175 4.18 -4.53 23.15
CA GLY A 175 5.47 -4.77 22.48
C GLY A 175 5.39 -5.72 21.29
N HIS A 176 4.26 -6.35 21.02
CA HIS A 176 4.03 -7.03 19.75
C HIS A 176 3.86 -5.99 18.62
N PRO A 177 4.46 -6.20 17.44
CA PRO A 177 4.36 -5.24 16.32
C PRO A 177 2.93 -4.87 15.90
N TYR A 178 1.97 -5.76 16.11
CA TYR A 178 0.56 -5.55 15.76
C TYR A 178 -0.29 -4.96 16.90
N HIS A 179 0.33 -4.59 18.02
CA HIS A 179 -0.39 -4.01 19.17
C HIS A 179 -0.91 -2.60 18.90
N HIS A 180 -0.28 -1.85 18.03
CA HIS A 180 -0.67 -0.49 17.66
C HIS A 180 -1.31 -0.44 16.26
N SER A 181 -2.13 0.57 16.02
CA SER A 181 -2.73 0.81 14.71
C SER A 181 -1.73 1.45 13.74
N THR A 182 -1.98 1.27 12.44
CA THR A 182 -1.16 1.85 11.36
C THR A 182 -1.17 3.39 11.39
N ILE A 183 -2.26 4.03 11.83
CA ILE A 183 -2.31 5.49 11.97
C ILE A 183 -1.45 6.00 13.15
N GLY A 184 -1.11 5.15 14.11
CA GLY A 184 -0.24 5.44 15.22
C GLY A 184 -0.81 6.34 16.30
N SER A 185 0.07 6.84 17.18
CA SER A 185 -0.29 7.75 18.25
C SER A 185 0.08 9.21 17.92
N MET A 186 -0.70 10.18 18.46
CA MET A 186 -0.39 11.60 18.30
C MET A 186 0.99 11.97 18.85
N ASN A 187 1.41 11.34 19.96
CA ASN A 187 2.70 11.60 20.57
C ASN A 187 3.85 11.13 19.68
N ASP A 188 3.71 9.95 19.09
CA ASP A 188 4.75 9.39 18.22
C ASP A 188 4.83 10.13 16.89
N LEU A 189 3.69 10.54 16.32
CA LEU A 189 3.66 11.41 15.14
C LEU A 189 4.36 12.75 15.40
N ASN A 190 4.12 13.37 16.57
CA ASN A 190 4.82 14.60 16.95
C ASN A 190 6.34 14.40 17.13
N ALA A 191 6.76 13.22 17.53
CA ALA A 191 8.17 12.89 17.74
C ALA A 191 8.92 12.55 16.44
N ALA A 192 8.23 12.35 15.32
CA ALA A 192 8.85 12.03 14.03
C ALA A 192 9.75 13.19 13.56
N ALA A 193 11.01 12.88 13.28
CA ALA A 193 12.03 13.83 12.84
C ALA A 193 12.48 13.55 11.41
N LEU A 194 13.06 14.55 10.74
CA LEU A 194 13.58 14.41 9.37
C LEU A 194 14.64 13.32 9.24
N GLU A 195 15.44 13.10 10.28
CA GLU A 195 16.44 12.02 10.28
C GLU A 195 15.79 10.63 10.37
N ASP A 196 14.65 10.50 11.05
CA ASP A 196 13.84 9.26 11.03
C ASP A 196 13.34 8.95 9.60
N VAL A 197 12.90 10.00 8.86
CA VAL A 197 12.48 9.89 7.45
C VAL A 197 13.61 9.33 6.59
N LYS A 198 14.80 9.92 6.70
CA LYS A 198 15.96 9.48 5.92
C LYS A 198 16.39 8.05 6.26
N THR A 199 16.35 7.69 7.52
CA THR A 199 16.71 6.34 7.99
C THR A 199 15.70 5.32 7.49
N TRP A 200 14.41 5.62 7.59
CA TRP A 200 13.34 4.76 7.10
C TRP A 200 13.44 4.48 5.61
N PHE A 201 13.59 5.53 4.81
CA PHE A 201 13.74 5.39 3.36
C PHE A 201 14.93 4.50 2.99
N LYS A 202 16.10 4.80 3.53
CA LYS A 202 17.33 4.04 3.25
C LYS A 202 17.24 2.57 3.68
N THR A 203 16.43 2.29 4.70
CA THR A 203 16.27 0.92 5.22
C THR A 203 15.30 0.11 4.40
N TRP A 204 14.18 0.71 3.96
CA TRP A 204 13.03 -0.03 3.48
C TRP A 204 12.65 0.23 2.03
N TYR A 205 12.95 1.42 1.47
CA TYR A 205 12.48 1.85 0.14
C TYR A 205 13.49 1.61 -0.97
N GLY A 206 14.28 0.55 -0.86
CA GLY A 206 15.18 0.12 -1.93
C GLY A 206 14.49 -0.85 -2.91
N PRO A 207 15.02 -0.94 -4.15
CA PRO A 207 14.48 -1.84 -5.17
C PRO A 207 14.53 -3.32 -4.75
N ASN A 208 15.47 -3.71 -3.91
CA ASN A 208 15.61 -5.07 -3.38
C ASN A 208 14.55 -5.43 -2.33
N ASN A 209 13.75 -4.48 -1.88
CA ASN A 209 12.62 -4.67 -0.95
C ASN A 209 11.27 -4.36 -1.62
N ALA A 210 11.24 -4.27 -2.96
CA ALA A 210 10.05 -3.92 -3.74
C ALA A 210 9.72 -4.97 -4.81
N VAL A 211 8.47 -5.01 -5.20
CA VAL A 211 7.95 -5.74 -6.35
C VAL A 211 6.93 -4.90 -7.09
#